data_036307a5bb0b524447b7ebf4132bce8e
#
_entry.id   036307a5bb0b524447b7ebf4132bce8e
#
_cell.length_a   1.000
_cell.length_b   1.000
_cell.length_c   1.000
_cell.angle_alpha   90.00
_cell.angle_beta   90.00
_cell.angle_gamma   90.00
#
_symmetry.space_group_name_H-M   'P 1'
#
loop_
_entity.id
_entity.type
_entity.pdbx_description
1 polymer ?
#
loop_
_entity_poly.entity_id
_entity_poly.type
_entity_poly.pdbx_seq_one_letter_code
_entity_poly.pdbx_strand_id
1 'polypeptide(L)'
;MHTYHVYYAYLMRCIEKDELYDKLVSMTDRMLTLTKEQNKELERLAGQGETADAMISASERNIAFFAVAKALLDESYDPAADGLPEYAAKIAGEELSLIEAADEVSGSPLFDEAEFEDYSQYKPRGYYDRDEKLKKYFKAMMWYGRRNYTQENESLDMSALLMTAAMDDEAYSDWERIYAVTSFFVGASDDSGICEYTPLIEEAYGKGIDDISVSDLTDEAAWKKYHELTSKLDPPAINSVPQWDDGGETDKTEKSKGYRFMGQRFSIDAAIFQKLIYSAVKENEDGEKRMLPDALDVPAALGSRTAEEILKDDLGAFGYENYAENLKKLQADIGSAPEESWYASLYSGWLNTLRPLLEDKGKGYPMFMQGEKWKKKSLESFLGSYTELKHDTVLYSKQVMAEMGGGYEEEPDDRGYVEPYPLVYARFKVLAEGTASGLEHFGMLSSDAKRDLGRLQEMADTLRVISEKELKDEVLSDDEYEFIRIYGGEIEHFWQEAYKDEAEDPKYMTSREFPAPLVVDVATDPNGSVLELATGNPALLTVIVPVDGTLRIATGAVYSFYEFTQPLDQRMTDHEWRIALGIDPDDDGEYHWEQEELPDKPAWTESYRGYYED
;
A
#
# COMPACT_ATOMS: atom_id res chain seq x y z
N MET A 1 3.20 17.09 3.54
CA MET A 1 2.96 15.65 3.33
C MET A 1 4.17 15.00 2.66
N HIS A 2 4.70 15.54 1.57
CA HIS A 2 5.89 14.99 0.93
C HIS A 2 7.06 14.70 1.89
N THR A 3 7.45 15.65 2.73
CA THR A 3 8.49 15.44 3.76
C THR A 3 8.18 14.26 4.70
N TYR A 4 6.90 14.10 5.05
CA TYR A 4 6.47 12.98 5.89
C TYR A 4 6.57 11.66 5.14
N HIS A 5 6.21 11.62 3.84
CA HIS A 5 6.39 10.48 2.97
C HIS A 5 7.85 9.99 2.99
N VAL A 6 8.80 10.88 2.65
CA VAL A 6 10.23 10.54 2.62
C VAL A 6 10.68 9.95 3.96
N TYR A 7 10.26 10.56 5.06
CA TYR A 7 10.65 10.12 6.39
C TYR A 7 9.93 8.84 6.83
N TYR A 8 8.67 8.65 6.45
CA TYR A 8 7.89 7.43 6.68
C TYR A 8 8.52 6.24 5.94
N ALA A 9 8.85 6.40 4.66
CA ALA A 9 9.53 5.37 3.88
C ALA A 9 10.89 4.99 4.49
N TYR A 10 11.65 5.98 4.98
CA TYR A 10 12.89 5.73 5.72
C TYR A 10 12.67 4.88 6.98
N LEU A 11 11.69 5.24 7.81
CA LEU A 11 11.37 4.49 9.03
C LEU A 11 10.96 3.04 8.70
N MET A 12 10.13 2.85 7.68
CA MET A 12 9.70 1.52 7.24
C MET A 12 10.90 0.67 6.80
N ARG A 13 11.77 1.19 5.94
CA ARG A 13 12.98 0.49 5.47
C ARG A 13 13.87 0.03 6.63
N CYS A 14 14.11 0.91 7.59
CA CYS A 14 14.93 0.58 8.76
C CYS A 14 14.29 -0.56 9.57
N ILE A 15 12.99 -0.47 9.84
CA ILE A 15 12.26 -1.47 10.63
C ILE A 15 12.22 -2.82 9.92
N GLU A 16 11.90 -2.83 8.63
CA GLU A 16 11.83 -4.05 7.83
C GLU A 16 13.20 -4.72 7.69
N LYS A 17 14.25 -3.93 7.43
CA LYS A 17 15.60 -4.44 7.23
C LYS A 17 16.26 -4.92 8.52
N ASP A 18 16.08 -4.18 9.61
CA ASP A 18 16.85 -4.38 10.84
C ASP A 18 16.14 -5.29 11.85
N GLU A 19 14.81 -5.42 11.78
CA GLU A 19 14.02 -6.21 12.72
C GLU A 19 13.10 -7.23 12.04
N LEU A 20 12.20 -6.81 11.13
CA LEU A 20 11.16 -7.69 10.61
C LEU A 20 11.71 -8.78 9.69
N TYR A 21 12.77 -8.51 8.93
CA TYR A 21 13.40 -9.52 8.09
C TYR A 21 13.92 -10.72 8.90
N ASP A 22 14.63 -10.46 10.00
CA ASP A 22 15.19 -11.53 10.81
C ASP A 22 14.07 -12.35 11.51
N LYS A 23 12.96 -11.68 11.86
CA LYS A 23 11.74 -12.34 12.36
C LYS A 23 11.10 -13.23 11.29
N LEU A 24 11.02 -12.73 10.05
CA LEU A 24 10.46 -13.46 8.93
C LEU A 24 11.29 -14.72 8.61
N VAL A 25 12.61 -14.62 8.65
CA VAL A 25 13.53 -15.77 8.48
C VAL A 25 13.30 -16.80 9.61
N SER A 26 13.32 -16.34 10.86
CA SER A 26 13.13 -17.21 12.05
C SER A 26 11.79 -17.96 11.99
N MET A 27 10.70 -17.24 11.75
CA MET A 27 9.35 -17.80 11.61
C MET A 27 9.28 -18.82 10.48
N THR A 28 9.84 -18.50 9.31
CA THR A 28 9.83 -19.39 8.13
C THR A 28 10.58 -20.69 8.39
N ASP A 29 11.78 -20.61 8.96
CA ASP A 29 12.59 -21.78 9.33
C ASP A 29 11.89 -22.68 10.36
N ARG A 30 11.25 -22.03 11.35
CA ARG A 30 10.49 -22.74 12.38
C ARG A 30 9.29 -23.46 11.78
N MET A 31 8.47 -22.75 11.00
CA MET A 31 7.28 -23.32 10.37
C MET A 31 7.61 -24.46 9.40
N LEU A 32 8.68 -24.33 8.60
CA LEU A 32 9.13 -25.42 7.74
C LEU A 32 9.54 -26.66 8.55
N THR A 33 10.18 -26.47 9.70
CA THR A 33 10.54 -27.57 10.60
C THR A 33 9.29 -28.24 11.17
N LEU A 34 8.38 -27.46 11.70
CA LEU A 34 7.13 -27.95 12.33
C LEU A 34 6.23 -28.69 11.33
N THR A 35 6.09 -28.17 10.12
CA THR A 35 5.29 -28.84 9.07
C THR A 35 5.94 -30.14 8.60
N LYS A 36 7.27 -30.22 8.53
CA LYS A 36 8.01 -31.48 8.24
C LYS A 36 7.84 -32.50 9.38
N GLU A 37 7.80 -32.08 10.62
CA GLU A 37 7.54 -32.97 11.77
C GLU A 37 6.09 -33.46 11.77
N GLN A 38 5.13 -32.57 11.55
CA GLN A 38 3.71 -32.90 11.44
C GLN A 38 3.45 -33.91 10.30
N ASN A 39 4.04 -33.71 9.12
CA ASN A 39 3.92 -34.65 8.00
C ASN A 39 4.44 -36.04 8.34
N LYS A 40 5.62 -36.15 8.98
CA LYS A 40 6.17 -37.44 9.42
C LYS A 40 5.26 -38.18 10.40
N GLU A 41 4.52 -37.47 11.23
CA GLU A 41 3.55 -38.07 12.13
C GLU A 41 2.29 -38.54 11.38
N LEU A 42 1.81 -37.73 10.41
CA LEU A 42 0.70 -38.12 9.53
C LEU A 42 1.02 -39.35 8.68
N GLU A 43 2.25 -39.42 8.12
CA GLU A 43 2.71 -40.61 7.38
C GLU A 43 2.65 -41.91 8.21
N ARG A 44 2.87 -41.84 9.52
CA ARG A 44 2.71 -43.01 10.42
C ARG A 44 1.25 -43.44 10.60
N LEU A 45 0.31 -42.57 10.30
CA LEU A 45 -1.14 -42.81 10.34
C LEU A 45 -1.71 -43.18 8.97
N ALA A 46 -0.87 -43.30 7.93
CA ALA A 46 -1.29 -43.68 6.58
C ALA A 46 -2.09 -44.98 6.55
N GLY A 47 -3.22 -44.96 5.83
CA GLY A 47 -4.13 -46.09 5.70
C GLY A 47 -5.03 -46.32 6.94
N GLN A 48 -5.02 -45.44 7.94
CA GLN A 48 -5.92 -45.53 9.11
C GLN A 48 -7.27 -44.84 8.89
N GLY A 49 -7.47 -44.16 7.76
CA GLY A 49 -8.72 -43.50 7.36
C GLY A 49 -8.53 -42.56 6.21
N GLU A 50 -9.61 -42.26 5.47
CA GLU A 50 -9.57 -41.33 4.32
C GLU A 50 -9.12 -39.92 4.73
N THR A 51 -9.53 -39.44 5.89
CA THR A 51 -9.12 -38.15 6.45
C THR A 51 -7.63 -38.11 6.71
N ALA A 52 -7.05 -39.17 7.32
CA ALA A 52 -5.60 -39.23 7.56
C ALA A 52 -4.80 -39.22 6.24
N ASP A 53 -5.23 -39.98 5.24
CA ASP A 53 -4.56 -40.04 3.94
C ASP A 53 -4.66 -38.68 3.18
N ALA A 54 -5.80 -37.97 3.24
CA ALA A 54 -5.97 -36.65 2.68
C ALA A 54 -5.09 -35.59 3.38
N MET A 55 -4.93 -35.69 4.70
CA MET A 55 -4.08 -34.79 5.47
C MET A 55 -2.58 -34.93 5.15
N ILE A 56 -2.11 -36.08 4.70
CA ILE A 56 -0.73 -36.25 4.24
C ILE A 56 -0.49 -35.31 3.05
N SER A 57 -1.33 -35.35 2.02
CA SER A 57 -1.21 -34.48 0.85
C SER A 57 -1.33 -32.99 1.23
N ALA A 58 -2.24 -32.66 2.13
CA ALA A 58 -2.41 -31.28 2.63
C ALA A 58 -1.16 -30.79 3.40
N SER A 59 -0.51 -31.66 4.18
CA SER A 59 0.72 -31.35 4.91
C SER A 59 1.93 -31.21 3.97
N GLU A 60 2.03 -32.01 2.91
CA GLU A 60 3.06 -31.86 1.88
C GLU A 60 2.94 -30.51 1.16
N ARG A 61 1.71 -30.01 0.90
CA ARG A 61 1.46 -28.67 0.37
C ARG A 61 1.98 -27.59 1.32
N ASN A 62 1.78 -27.73 2.63
CA ASN A 62 2.30 -26.78 3.62
C ASN A 62 3.83 -26.79 3.67
N ILE A 63 4.47 -27.94 3.52
CA ILE A 63 5.92 -28.02 3.39
C ILE A 63 6.39 -27.26 2.15
N ALA A 64 5.73 -27.45 0.99
CA ALA A 64 6.06 -26.70 -0.22
C ALA A 64 5.91 -25.19 -0.03
N PHE A 65 4.84 -24.74 0.62
CA PHE A 65 4.57 -23.34 0.92
C PHE A 65 5.71 -22.66 1.71
N PHE A 66 6.16 -23.28 2.80
CA PHE A 66 7.27 -22.74 3.59
C PHE A 66 8.64 -22.95 2.94
N ALA A 67 8.81 -23.98 2.12
CA ALA A 67 10.04 -24.19 1.36
C ALA A 67 10.24 -23.11 0.27
N VAL A 68 9.16 -22.67 -0.40
CA VAL A 68 9.20 -21.52 -1.30
C VAL A 68 9.62 -20.26 -0.56
N ALA A 69 8.96 -19.93 0.55
CA ALA A 69 9.30 -18.75 1.35
C ALA A 69 10.77 -18.76 1.82
N LYS A 70 11.25 -19.93 2.26
CA LYS A 70 12.65 -20.10 2.66
C LYS A 70 13.61 -19.84 1.51
N ALA A 71 13.32 -20.36 0.31
CA ALA A 71 14.16 -20.14 -0.88
C ALA A 71 14.17 -18.66 -1.31
N LEU A 72 13.07 -17.94 -1.12
CA LEU A 72 13.01 -16.49 -1.38
C LEU A 72 13.85 -15.68 -0.40
N LEU A 73 14.00 -16.15 0.84
CA LEU A 73 14.78 -15.50 1.90
C LEU A 73 16.27 -15.92 1.87
N ASP A 74 16.57 -17.15 1.47
CA ASP A 74 17.92 -17.72 1.46
C ASP A 74 18.22 -18.35 0.09
N GLU A 75 18.99 -17.66 -0.74
CA GLU A 75 19.40 -18.12 -2.08
C GLU A 75 20.25 -19.40 -2.07
N SER A 76 20.83 -19.75 -0.93
CA SER A 76 21.60 -20.99 -0.78
C SER A 76 20.72 -22.22 -0.52
N TYR A 77 19.45 -22.02 -0.20
CA TYR A 77 18.51 -23.08 0.08
C TYR A 77 17.93 -23.65 -1.22
N ASP A 78 18.06 -24.96 -1.38
CA ASP A 78 17.50 -25.71 -2.51
C ASP A 78 16.47 -26.71 -1.99
N PRO A 79 15.16 -26.52 -2.28
CA PRO A 79 14.10 -27.45 -1.89
C PRO A 79 14.36 -28.90 -2.38
N ALA A 80 14.99 -29.07 -3.54
CA ALA A 80 15.29 -30.40 -4.09
C ALA A 80 16.39 -31.12 -3.31
N ALA A 81 17.29 -30.39 -2.64
CA ALA A 81 18.40 -30.93 -1.87
C ALA A 81 18.07 -31.14 -0.36
N ASP A 82 16.97 -30.57 0.15
CA ASP A 82 16.62 -30.60 1.58
C ASP A 82 15.94 -31.90 2.04
N GLY A 83 15.76 -32.88 1.15
CA GLY A 83 15.12 -34.15 1.48
C GLY A 83 13.63 -34.04 1.82
N LEU A 84 12.95 -33.08 1.22
CA LEU A 84 11.50 -32.92 1.30
C LEU A 84 10.77 -34.10 0.62
N PRO A 85 9.49 -34.33 0.92
CA PRO A 85 8.63 -35.20 0.12
C PRO A 85 8.74 -34.82 -1.38
N GLU A 86 8.74 -35.82 -2.27
CA GLU A 86 8.94 -35.59 -3.71
C GLU A 86 7.94 -34.57 -4.29
N TYR A 87 6.67 -34.67 -3.87
CA TYR A 87 5.63 -33.72 -4.27
C TYR A 87 5.97 -32.30 -3.80
N ALA A 88 6.31 -32.12 -2.53
CA ALA A 88 6.62 -30.79 -1.96
C ALA A 88 7.82 -30.14 -2.64
N ALA A 89 8.90 -30.91 -2.89
CA ALA A 89 10.09 -30.40 -3.59
C ALA A 89 9.79 -30.00 -5.03
N LYS A 90 8.99 -30.78 -5.75
CA LYS A 90 8.58 -30.48 -7.13
C LYS A 90 7.75 -29.19 -7.18
N ILE A 91 6.70 -29.08 -6.37
CA ILE A 91 5.80 -27.92 -6.33
C ILE A 91 6.58 -26.65 -5.96
N ALA A 92 7.45 -26.71 -4.95
CA ALA A 92 8.28 -25.57 -4.57
C ALA A 92 9.18 -25.10 -5.74
N GLY A 93 9.78 -26.00 -6.48
CA GLY A 93 10.61 -25.66 -7.65
C GLY A 93 9.81 -25.02 -8.79
N GLU A 94 8.60 -25.52 -9.06
CA GLU A 94 7.71 -24.97 -10.09
C GLU A 94 7.22 -23.56 -9.71
N GLU A 95 6.80 -23.33 -8.46
CA GLU A 95 6.40 -22.01 -7.94
C GLU A 95 7.57 -21.00 -8.00
N LEU A 96 8.76 -21.40 -7.56
CA LEU A 96 9.94 -20.54 -7.61
C LEU A 96 10.29 -20.11 -9.04
N SER A 97 10.08 -20.98 -10.02
CA SER A 97 10.31 -20.65 -11.42
C SER A 97 9.35 -19.59 -11.95
N LEU A 98 8.07 -19.63 -11.53
CA LEU A 98 7.05 -18.63 -11.89
C LEU A 98 7.30 -17.29 -11.18
N ILE A 99 7.68 -17.33 -9.90
CA ILE A 99 8.04 -16.13 -9.12
C ILE A 99 9.28 -15.45 -9.72
N GLU A 100 10.25 -16.20 -10.20
CA GLU A 100 11.45 -15.63 -10.82
C GLU A 100 11.16 -15.02 -12.18
N ALA A 101 10.28 -15.63 -12.98
CA ALA A 101 9.84 -15.06 -14.25
C ALA A 101 9.08 -13.74 -14.06
N ALA A 102 8.20 -13.66 -13.07
CA ALA A 102 7.46 -12.47 -12.64
C ALA A 102 6.75 -11.71 -13.79
N ASP A 103 6.14 -12.43 -14.75
CA ASP A 103 5.68 -11.83 -16.02
C ASP A 103 4.20 -12.05 -16.36
N GLU A 104 3.50 -13.02 -15.77
CA GLU A 104 2.13 -13.36 -16.18
C GLU A 104 1.20 -13.79 -15.03
N VAL A 105 -0.11 -13.79 -15.32
CA VAL A 105 -1.12 -14.48 -14.51
C VAL A 105 -1.22 -15.92 -14.97
N SER A 106 -0.91 -16.89 -14.10
CA SER A 106 -0.99 -18.32 -14.41
C SER A 106 -1.54 -19.15 -13.27
N GLY A 107 -1.89 -20.42 -13.55
CA GLY A 107 -2.30 -21.37 -12.52
C GLY A 107 -1.17 -21.65 -11.54
N SER A 108 -1.47 -21.66 -10.24
CA SER A 108 -0.50 -21.95 -9.19
C SER A 108 -0.29 -23.46 -9.03
N PRO A 109 0.93 -23.98 -9.19
CA PRO A 109 1.24 -25.38 -8.91
C PRO A 109 0.90 -25.80 -7.47
N LEU A 110 0.98 -24.88 -6.51
CA LEU A 110 0.64 -25.14 -5.10
C LEU A 110 -0.84 -25.51 -4.91
N PHE A 111 -1.72 -24.99 -5.77
CA PHE A 111 -3.18 -25.17 -5.71
C PHE A 111 -3.73 -26.01 -6.87
N ASP A 112 -2.88 -26.93 -7.40
CA ASP A 112 -3.26 -27.87 -8.47
C ASP A 112 -3.77 -27.17 -9.74
N GLU A 113 -3.20 -26.02 -10.08
CA GLU A 113 -3.57 -25.17 -11.22
C GLU A 113 -5.05 -24.69 -11.23
N ALA A 114 -5.79 -24.93 -10.15
CA ALA A 114 -7.19 -24.50 -10.03
C ALA A 114 -7.30 -23.01 -9.64
N GLU A 115 -6.30 -22.48 -8.97
CA GLU A 115 -6.23 -21.10 -8.51
C GLU A 115 -5.20 -20.33 -9.34
N PHE A 116 -5.56 -19.13 -9.77
CA PHE A 116 -4.68 -18.26 -10.55
C PHE A 116 -3.92 -17.29 -9.63
N GLU A 117 -2.68 -17.00 -10.02
CA GLU A 117 -1.83 -16.00 -9.37
C GLU A 117 -1.28 -15.02 -10.40
N ASP A 118 -1.21 -13.77 -10.01
CA ASP A 118 -0.51 -12.70 -10.74
C ASP A 118 0.96 -12.67 -10.31
N TYR A 119 1.82 -13.42 -11.00
CA TYR A 119 3.25 -13.51 -10.68
C TYR A 119 4.00 -12.21 -10.98
N SER A 120 3.45 -11.28 -11.78
CA SER A 120 4.04 -9.96 -12.00
C SER A 120 4.13 -9.12 -10.71
N GLN A 121 3.35 -9.46 -9.69
CA GLN A 121 3.39 -8.82 -8.37
C GLN A 121 4.69 -9.11 -7.59
N TYR A 122 5.43 -10.16 -7.94
CA TYR A 122 6.68 -10.53 -7.26
C TYR A 122 7.90 -9.74 -7.73
N LYS A 123 7.76 -8.87 -8.74
CA LYS A 123 8.80 -7.91 -9.15
C LYS A 123 9.00 -6.89 -8.03
N PRO A 124 10.17 -6.87 -7.33
CA PRO A 124 10.44 -5.86 -6.32
C PRO A 124 10.41 -4.47 -6.96
N ARG A 125 9.81 -3.52 -6.26
CA ARG A 125 9.65 -2.14 -6.73
C ARG A 125 9.63 -1.17 -5.55
N GLY A 126 9.69 0.13 -5.85
CA GLY A 126 9.85 1.12 -4.82
C GLY A 126 11.19 1.04 -4.11
N TYR A 127 11.20 1.36 -2.83
CA TYR A 127 12.43 1.27 -2.06
C TYR A 127 12.94 -0.16 -1.85
N TYR A 128 12.13 -1.19 -2.18
CA TYR A 128 12.54 -2.60 -2.05
C TYR A 128 13.53 -3.03 -3.14
N ASP A 129 13.61 -2.34 -4.27
CA ASP A 129 14.54 -2.71 -5.36
C ASP A 129 15.99 -2.27 -5.11
N ARG A 130 16.24 -1.44 -4.09
CA ARG A 130 17.54 -0.82 -3.79
C ARG A 130 18.44 -1.66 -2.88
N ASP A 131 17.90 -2.63 -2.15
CA ASP A 131 18.65 -3.42 -1.17
C ASP A 131 18.30 -4.91 -1.28
N GLU A 132 19.31 -5.79 -1.36
CA GLU A 132 19.11 -7.22 -1.54
C GLU A 132 18.33 -7.89 -0.38
N LYS A 133 18.48 -7.40 0.86
CA LYS A 133 17.71 -7.89 2.01
C LYS A 133 16.24 -7.49 1.88
N LEU A 134 15.97 -6.28 1.41
CA LEU A 134 14.62 -5.79 1.17
C LEU A 134 13.94 -6.48 -0.03
N LYS A 135 14.68 -6.79 -1.12
CA LYS A 135 14.14 -7.59 -2.24
C LYS A 135 13.65 -8.96 -1.78
N LYS A 136 14.44 -9.63 -0.93
CA LYS A 136 14.06 -10.93 -0.35
C LYS A 136 12.85 -10.81 0.56
N TYR A 137 12.84 -9.81 1.43
CA TYR A 137 11.71 -9.52 2.30
C TYR A 137 10.44 -9.28 1.49
N PHE A 138 10.51 -8.45 0.44
CA PHE A 138 9.39 -8.16 -0.45
C PHE A 138 8.81 -9.43 -1.07
N LYS A 139 9.64 -10.25 -1.73
CA LYS A 139 9.19 -11.48 -2.38
C LYS A 139 8.54 -12.46 -1.39
N ALA A 140 9.14 -12.65 -0.21
CA ALA A 140 8.62 -13.56 0.80
C ALA A 140 7.31 -13.06 1.44
N MET A 141 7.21 -11.77 1.74
CA MET A 141 5.98 -11.18 2.27
C MET A 141 4.86 -11.15 1.22
N MET A 142 5.19 -10.89 -0.05
CA MET A 142 4.24 -11.00 -1.16
C MET A 142 3.71 -12.44 -1.27
N TRP A 143 4.58 -13.44 -1.15
CA TRP A 143 4.20 -14.86 -1.11
C TRP A 143 3.23 -15.15 0.04
N TYR A 144 3.55 -14.75 1.26
CA TYR A 144 2.70 -14.99 2.44
C TYR A 144 1.38 -14.22 2.40
N GLY A 145 1.35 -13.04 1.81
CA GLY A 145 0.17 -12.18 1.78
C GLY A 145 -0.83 -12.52 0.68
N ARG A 146 -0.37 -13.07 -0.44
CA ARG A 146 -1.23 -13.31 -1.61
C ARG A 146 -1.84 -14.71 -1.66
N ARG A 147 -1.20 -15.72 -1.08
CA ARG A 147 -1.68 -17.10 -1.12
C ARG A 147 -2.94 -17.30 -0.30
N ASN A 148 -4.05 -17.62 -0.96
CA ASN A 148 -5.35 -17.83 -0.33
C ASN A 148 -5.72 -19.33 -0.38
N TYR A 149 -5.82 -19.93 0.78
CA TYR A 149 -6.31 -21.31 0.94
C TYR A 149 -7.84 -21.27 0.99
N THR A 150 -8.48 -21.32 -0.19
CA THR A 150 -9.93 -21.15 -0.33
C THR A 150 -10.70 -22.22 0.44
N GLN A 151 -11.72 -21.78 1.18
CA GLN A 151 -12.49 -22.63 2.08
C GLN A 151 -13.36 -23.66 1.34
N GLU A 152 -13.89 -23.33 0.15
CA GLU A 152 -14.69 -24.26 -0.67
C GLU A 152 -13.89 -25.50 -1.09
N ASN A 153 -12.57 -25.41 -1.18
CA ASN A 153 -11.70 -26.53 -1.47
C ASN A 153 -11.32 -27.25 -0.18
N GLU A 154 -11.93 -28.41 0.09
CA GLU A 154 -11.67 -29.20 1.30
C GLU A 154 -10.18 -29.49 1.53
N SER A 155 -9.40 -29.72 0.45
CA SER A 155 -7.96 -29.98 0.57
C SER A 155 -7.17 -28.74 0.99
N LEU A 156 -7.59 -27.54 0.55
CA LEU A 156 -6.96 -26.27 0.94
C LEU A 156 -7.36 -25.89 2.37
N ASP A 157 -8.64 -26.05 2.73
CA ASP A 157 -9.12 -25.81 4.10
C ASP A 157 -8.46 -26.78 5.11
N MET A 158 -8.17 -28.02 4.68
CA MET A 158 -7.39 -28.98 5.46
C MET A 158 -5.92 -28.56 5.63
N SER A 159 -5.33 -27.96 4.60
CA SER A 159 -4.00 -27.37 4.71
C SER A 159 -3.97 -26.20 5.70
N ALA A 160 -5.01 -25.36 5.70
CA ALA A 160 -5.17 -24.25 6.65
C ALA A 160 -5.27 -24.75 8.11
N LEU A 161 -6.09 -25.79 8.34
CA LEU A 161 -6.17 -26.48 9.64
C LEU A 161 -4.79 -26.94 10.13
N LEU A 162 -4.09 -27.70 9.28
CA LEU A 162 -2.78 -28.27 9.62
C LEU A 162 -1.72 -27.19 9.84
N MET A 163 -1.73 -26.13 9.04
CA MET A 163 -0.81 -25.00 9.17
C MET A 163 -1.02 -24.27 10.50
N THR A 164 -2.27 -23.97 10.84
CA THR A 164 -2.62 -23.32 12.11
C THR A 164 -2.25 -24.19 13.31
N ALA A 165 -2.58 -25.48 13.28
CA ALA A 165 -2.28 -26.40 14.36
C ALA A 165 -0.78 -26.77 14.49
N ALA A 166 0.03 -26.50 13.47
CA ALA A 166 1.47 -26.73 13.54
C ALA A 166 2.23 -25.58 14.21
N MET A 167 1.67 -24.37 14.23
CA MET A 167 2.35 -23.18 14.74
C MET A 167 2.48 -23.24 16.27
N ASP A 168 3.71 -23.14 16.74
CA ASP A 168 4.01 -23.06 18.17
C ASP A 168 4.21 -21.61 18.64
N ASP A 169 4.39 -21.41 19.94
CA ASP A 169 4.53 -20.09 20.57
C ASP A 169 5.68 -19.27 19.97
N GLU A 170 6.79 -19.92 19.55
CA GLU A 170 7.95 -19.22 18.98
C GLU A 170 7.62 -18.68 17.60
N ALA A 171 7.05 -19.50 16.71
CA ALA A 171 6.62 -19.08 15.38
C ALA A 171 5.50 -18.04 15.47
N TYR A 172 4.54 -18.22 16.39
CA TYR A 172 3.45 -17.28 16.62
C TYR A 172 3.96 -15.90 17.08
N SER A 173 4.92 -15.87 18.00
CA SER A 173 5.51 -14.61 18.48
C SER A 173 6.17 -13.80 17.37
N ASP A 174 6.90 -14.46 16.46
CA ASP A 174 7.51 -13.79 15.31
C ASP A 174 6.45 -13.34 14.30
N TRP A 175 5.44 -14.18 14.03
CA TRP A 175 4.30 -13.85 13.18
C TRP A 175 3.50 -12.64 13.72
N GLU A 176 3.15 -12.67 15.02
CA GLU A 176 2.41 -11.59 15.68
C GLU A 176 3.18 -10.27 15.63
N ARG A 177 4.49 -10.32 15.83
CA ARG A 177 5.35 -9.13 15.76
C ARG A 177 5.30 -8.48 14.38
N ILE A 178 5.44 -9.26 13.31
CA ILE A 178 5.35 -8.77 11.94
C ILE A 178 3.94 -8.24 11.66
N TYR A 179 2.91 -9.00 12.02
CA TYR A 179 1.52 -8.64 11.79
C TYR A 179 1.13 -7.35 12.50
N ALA A 180 1.46 -7.20 13.78
CA ALA A 180 1.10 -6.03 14.59
C ALA A 180 1.78 -4.75 14.08
N VAL A 181 3.07 -4.81 13.76
CA VAL A 181 3.81 -3.65 13.23
C VAL A 181 3.26 -3.23 11.88
N THR A 182 3.09 -4.16 10.95
CA THR A 182 2.57 -3.83 9.61
C THR A 182 1.11 -3.37 9.65
N SER A 183 0.31 -3.87 10.60
CA SER A 183 -1.07 -3.39 10.81
C SER A 183 -1.12 -1.97 11.37
N PHE A 184 -0.18 -1.59 12.23
CA PHE A 184 -0.06 -0.21 12.70
C PHE A 184 0.23 0.76 11.55
N PHE A 185 1.11 0.39 10.62
CA PHE A 185 1.44 1.24 9.48
C PHE A 185 0.31 1.32 8.45
N VAL A 186 -0.29 0.20 8.07
CA VAL A 186 -1.19 0.12 6.90
C VAL A 186 -2.64 -0.19 7.28
N GLY A 187 -2.87 -0.94 8.32
CA GLY A 187 -4.18 -1.41 8.74
C GLY A 187 -4.21 -2.93 8.95
N ALA A 188 -5.28 -3.42 9.57
CA ALA A 188 -5.50 -4.86 9.73
C ALA A 188 -5.86 -5.52 8.39
N SER A 189 -5.60 -6.82 8.26
CA SER A 189 -6.12 -7.61 7.14
C SER A 189 -7.63 -7.80 7.27
N ASP A 190 -8.33 -7.89 6.16
CA ASP A 190 -9.73 -8.33 6.06
C ASP A 190 -9.85 -9.82 5.70
N ASP A 191 -8.72 -10.49 5.46
CA ASP A 191 -8.67 -11.93 5.29
C ASP A 191 -8.72 -12.65 6.63
N SER A 192 -9.36 -13.82 6.67
CA SER A 192 -9.29 -14.71 7.83
C SER A 192 -7.92 -15.39 7.90
N GLY A 193 -7.33 -15.42 9.07
CA GLY A 193 -6.01 -16.00 9.32
C GLY A 193 -5.97 -16.80 10.62
N ILE A 194 -4.79 -16.94 11.19
CA ILE A 194 -4.57 -17.76 12.39
C ILE A 194 -5.48 -17.35 13.56
N CYS A 195 -5.75 -16.05 13.73
CA CYS A 195 -6.57 -15.54 14.84
C CYS A 195 -8.04 -15.99 14.74
N GLU A 196 -8.60 -16.04 13.52
CA GLU A 196 -9.97 -16.46 13.26
C GLU A 196 -10.10 -17.98 13.24
N TYR A 197 -9.08 -18.69 12.75
CA TYR A 197 -9.12 -20.14 12.60
C TYR A 197 -8.85 -20.90 13.91
N THR A 198 -7.95 -20.43 14.77
CA THR A 198 -7.61 -21.07 16.05
C THR A 198 -8.84 -21.37 16.91
N PRO A 199 -9.77 -20.42 17.19
CA PRO A 199 -10.97 -20.70 17.98
C PRO A 199 -11.91 -21.73 17.34
N LEU A 200 -11.96 -21.79 16.01
CA LEU A 200 -12.80 -22.76 15.29
C LEU A 200 -12.24 -24.17 15.40
N ILE A 201 -10.90 -24.30 15.37
CA ILE A 201 -10.21 -25.57 15.60
C ILE A 201 -10.50 -26.06 17.04
N GLU A 202 -10.32 -25.19 18.03
CA GLU A 202 -10.59 -25.52 19.44
C GLU A 202 -12.05 -25.95 19.66
N GLU A 203 -13.01 -25.25 19.03
CA GLU A 203 -14.43 -25.62 19.10
C GLU A 203 -14.69 -26.96 18.41
N ALA A 204 -14.08 -27.21 17.25
CA ALA A 204 -14.31 -28.44 16.50
C ALA A 204 -13.77 -29.68 17.23
N TYR A 205 -12.55 -29.58 17.74
CA TYR A 205 -11.83 -30.67 18.38
C TYR A 205 -12.10 -30.78 19.90
N GLY A 206 -12.69 -29.76 20.50
CA GLY A 206 -13.03 -29.72 21.93
C GLY A 206 -11.81 -29.69 22.86
N LYS A 207 -10.67 -29.18 22.40
CA LYS A 207 -9.40 -29.07 23.10
C LYS A 207 -8.76 -27.71 22.79
N GLY A 208 -7.93 -27.17 23.69
CA GLY A 208 -7.05 -26.05 23.35
C GLY A 208 -6.07 -26.45 22.26
N ILE A 209 -5.64 -25.48 21.45
CA ILE A 209 -4.79 -25.73 20.27
C ILE A 209 -3.51 -26.48 20.64
N ASP A 210 -2.89 -26.15 21.77
CA ASP A 210 -1.65 -26.78 22.27
C ASP A 210 -1.84 -28.23 22.74
N ASP A 211 -3.08 -28.63 23.03
CA ASP A 211 -3.44 -29.97 23.50
C ASP A 211 -3.89 -30.91 22.35
N ILE A 212 -3.97 -30.40 21.12
CA ILE A 212 -4.37 -31.13 19.93
C ILE A 212 -3.17 -31.86 19.33
N SER A 213 -3.15 -33.20 19.42
CA SER A 213 -2.11 -34.00 18.77
C SER A 213 -2.41 -34.20 17.27
N VAL A 214 -1.39 -34.52 16.47
CA VAL A 214 -1.56 -34.88 15.06
C VAL A 214 -2.56 -36.00 14.84
N SER A 215 -2.62 -36.99 15.76
CA SER A 215 -3.62 -38.07 15.70
C SER A 215 -5.05 -37.59 16.02
N ASP A 216 -5.23 -36.55 16.83
CA ASP A 216 -6.54 -35.94 17.06
C ASP A 216 -7.05 -35.26 15.78
N LEU A 217 -6.16 -34.59 15.03
CA LEU A 217 -6.53 -33.90 13.79
C LEU A 217 -7.15 -34.83 12.76
N THR A 218 -6.81 -36.12 12.75
CA THR A 218 -7.36 -37.12 11.82
C THR A 218 -8.79 -37.59 12.16
N ASP A 219 -9.41 -37.07 13.22
CA ASP A 219 -10.81 -37.39 13.55
C ASP A 219 -11.77 -36.80 12.51
N GLU A 220 -12.43 -37.69 11.75
CA GLU A 220 -13.31 -37.29 10.64
C GLU A 220 -14.51 -36.43 11.11
N ALA A 221 -15.04 -36.66 12.29
CA ALA A 221 -16.18 -35.91 12.79
C ALA A 221 -15.78 -34.51 13.23
N ALA A 222 -14.62 -34.36 13.85
CA ALA A 222 -14.04 -33.06 14.20
C ALA A 222 -13.64 -32.26 12.95
N TRP A 223 -13.04 -32.92 11.96
CA TRP A 223 -12.72 -32.30 10.66
C TRP A 223 -13.99 -31.77 9.98
N LYS A 224 -15.03 -32.55 9.84
CA LYS A 224 -16.29 -32.07 9.23
C LYS A 224 -16.91 -30.90 9.98
N LYS A 225 -16.84 -30.92 11.31
CA LYS A 225 -17.32 -29.81 12.14
C LYS A 225 -16.51 -28.55 11.91
N TYR A 226 -15.17 -28.67 11.84
CA TYR A 226 -14.27 -27.53 11.53
C TYR A 226 -14.61 -26.94 10.16
N HIS A 227 -14.68 -27.75 9.11
CA HIS A 227 -15.02 -27.30 7.76
C HIS A 227 -16.40 -26.62 7.67
N GLU A 228 -17.39 -27.09 8.45
CA GLU A 228 -18.68 -26.40 8.58
C GLU A 228 -18.55 -25.06 9.32
N LEU A 229 -17.66 -24.94 10.30
CA LEU A 229 -17.44 -23.70 11.03
C LEU A 229 -16.74 -22.66 10.15
N THR A 230 -15.69 -23.04 9.41
CA THR A 230 -14.95 -22.13 8.50
C THR A 230 -15.84 -21.60 7.38
N SER A 231 -16.81 -22.40 6.89
CA SER A 231 -17.77 -21.95 5.88
C SER A 231 -18.65 -20.77 6.33
N LYS A 232 -18.75 -20.51 7.62
CA LYS A 232 -19.56 -19.43 8.23
C LYS A 232 -18.76 -18.14 8.47
N LEU A 233 -17.46 -18.15 8.21
CA LEU A 233 -16.64 -16.93 8.26
C LEU A 233 -17.12 -15.95 7.18
N ASP A 234 -16.98 -14.67 7.45
CA ASP A 234 -17.26 -13.63 6.47
C ASP A 234 -16.19 -13.64 5.36
N PRO A 235 -16.56 -13.37 4.10
CA PRO A 235 -15.59 -13.22 3.04
C PRO A 235 -14.79 -11.91 3.21
N PRO A 236 -13.58 -11.80 2.61
CA PRO A 236 -12.85 -10.53 2.61
C PRO A 236 -13.63 -9.44 1.87
N ALA A 237 -13.49 -8.20 2.31
CA ALA A 237 -14.15 -7.05 1.68
C ALA A 237 -13.54 -6.71 0.31
N ILE A 238 -12.28 -7.09 0.09
CA ILE A 238 -11.52 -6.83 -1.13
C ILE A 238 -11.12 -8.15 -1.77
N ASN A 239 -11.46 -8.32 -3.07
CA ASN A 239 -10.97 -9.44 -3.86
C ASN A 239 -9.59 -9.11 -4.46
N SER A 240 -8.56 -9.81 -4.00
CA SER A 240 -7.18 -9.68 -4.48
C SER A 240 -6.71 -10.87 -5.34
N VAL A 241 -7.59 -11.83 -5.60
CA VAL A 241 -7.30 -13.02 -6.41
C VAL A 241 -7.86 -12.84 -7.83
N PRO A 242 -7.08 -13.09 -8.90
CA PRO A 242 -7.60 -13.09 -10.26
C PRO A 242 -8.77 -14.08 -10.41
N GLN A 243 -9.91 -13.60 -10.87
CA GLN A 243 -11.10 -14.41 -11.10
C GLN A 243 -11.69 -14.14 -12.48
N TRP A 244 -12.03 -15.20 -13.19
CA TRP A 244 -12.68 -15.12 -14.48
C TRP A 244 -14.20 -15.03 -14.32
N ASP A 245 -14.85 -14.23 -15.17
CA ASP A 245 -16.30 -14.13 -15.20
C ASP A 245 -16.90 -15.43 -15.78
N ASP A 246 -17.50 -16.23 -14.92
CA ASP A 246 -18.18 -17.49 -15.28
C ASP A 246 -19.67 -17.30 -15.64
N GLY A 247 -20.14 -16.04 -15.72
CA GLY A 247 -21.54 -15.69 -15.99
C GLY A 247 -22.49 -16.00 -14.81
N GLY A 248 -21.95 -16.30 -13.62
CA GLY A 248 -22.72 -16.54 -12.40
C GLY A 248 -23.11 -15.27 -11.65
N GLU A 249 -24.23 -15.32 -10.92
CA GLU A 249 -24.67 -14.24 -10.02
C GLU A 249 -23.96 -14.28 -8.64
N THR A 250 -23.00 -15.19 -8.43
CA THR A 250 -22.34 -15.38 -7.14
C THR A 250 -21.40 -14.19 -6.84
N ASP A 251 -21.47 -13.67 -5.63
CA ASP A 251 -20.54 -12.64 -5.17
C ASP A 251 -19.12 -13.20 -5.22
N LYS A 252 -18.23 -12.54 -5.95
CA LYS A 252 -16.84 -13.00 -6.14
C LYS A 252 -16.03 -12.99 -4.84
N THR A 253 -16.43 -12.18 -3.87
CA THR A 253 -15.80 -12.17 -2.54
C THR A 253 -16.10 -13.45 -1.76
N GLU A 254 -17.28 -14.07 -1.95
CA GLU A 254 -17.59 -15.38 -1.35
C GLU A 254 -16.64 -16.49 -1.84
N LYS A 255 -16.25 -16.48 -3.12
CA LYS A 255 -15.29 -17.43 -3.68
C LYS A 255 -13.86 -17.23 -3.19
N SER A 256 -13.52 -16.04 -2.69
CA SER A 256 -12.22 -15.74 -2.10
C SER A 256 -12.17 -15.95 -0.58
N LYS A 257 -13.25 -16.43 0.02
CA LYS A 257 -13.27 -16.85 1.43
C LYS A 257 -12.25 -17.95 1.66
N GLY A 258 -11.36 -17.77 2.62
CA GLY A 258 -10.32 -18.73 2.92
C GLY A 258 -9.31 -18.22 3.95
N TYR A 259 -8.27 -19.00 4.15
CA TYR A 259 -7.19 -18.71 5.07
C TYR A 259 -6.01 -18.06 4.34
N ARG A 260 -5.46 -16.99 4.91
CA ARG A 260 -4.16 -16.44 4.51
C ARG A 260 -3.20 -16.40 5.67
N PHE A 261 -1.98 -16.87 5.44
CA PHE A 261 -0.96 -16.95 6.49
C PHE A 261 -0.55 -15.57 7.02
N MET A 262 -0.37 -14.61 6.14
CA MET A 262 -0.07 -13.21 6.47
C MET A 262 -0.84 -12.30 5.51
N GLY A 263 -2.18 -12.29 5.62
CA GLY A 263 -3.07 -11.60 4.69
C GLY A 263 -2.68 -10.16 4.39
N GLN A 264 -2.91 -9.73 3.14
CA GLN A 264 -2.70 -8.35 2.74
C GLN A 264 -3.62 -7.41 3.52
N ARG A 265 -3.20 -6.17 3.68
CA ARG A 265 -3.89 -5.21 4.55
C ARG A 265 -5.07 -4.56 3.83
N PHE A 266 -6.19 -4.46 4.54
CA PHE A 266 -7.35 -3.71 4.08
C PHE A 266 -7.01 -2.23 4.00
N SER A 267 -7.31 -1.61 2.85
CA SER A 267 -7.25 -0.16 2.68
C SER A 267 -8.58 0.38 2.16
N ILE A 268 -8.99 1.54 2.66
CA ILE A 268 -10.29 2.14 2.33
C ILE A 268 -10.44 2.44 0.83
N ASP A 269 -9.36 2.83 0.18
CA ASP A 269 -9.33 3.12 -1.26
C ASP A 269 -9.47 1.86 -2.11
N ALA A 270 -8.85 0.73 -1.71
CA ALA A 270 -9.05 -0.54 -2.40
C ALA A 270 -10.51 -1.01 -2.29
N ALA A 271 -11.15 -0.82 -1.13
CA ALA A 271 -12.58 -1.07 -0.97
C ALA A 271 -13.45 -0.11 -1.82
N ILE A 272 -13.05 1.15 -1.98
CA ILE A 272 -13.70 2.11 -2.89
C ILE A 272 -13.59 1.60 -4.32
N PHE A 273 -12.41 1.27 -4.79
CA PHE A 273 -12.16 0.78 -6.14
C PHE A 273 -12.99 -0.48 -6.44
N GLN A 274 -12.98 -1.47 -5.54
CA GLN A 274 -13.74 -2.72 -5.68
C GLN A 274 -15.24 -2.48 -5.89
N LYS A 275 -15.82 -1.43 -5.31
CA LYS A 275 -17.25 -1.10 -5.44
C LYS A 275 -17.57 -0.25 -6.67
N LEU A 276 -16.56 0.32 -7.35
CA LEU A 276 -16.70 1.23 -8.48
C LEU A 276 -16.17 0.66 -9.80
N ILE A 277 -15.73 -0.61 -9.82
CA ILE A 277 -15.36 -1.34 -11.04
C ILE A 277 -16.37 -2.46 -11.37
N TYR A 278 -16.24 -3.08 -12.54
CA TYR A 278 -16.97 -4.29 -12.91
C TYR A 278 -16.60 -5.46 -11.95
N SER A 279 -17.48 -6.29 -11.41
CA SER A 279 -18.91 -6.44 -11.74
C SER A 279 -19.84 -5.56 -10.86
N ALA A 280 -19.30 -4.82 -9.89
CA ALA A 280 -20.13 -4.05 -8.94
C ALA A 280 -20.95 -2.96 -9.63
N VAL A 281 -20.36 -2.26 -10.63
CA VAL A 281 -21.07 -1.19 -11.38
C VAL A 281 -21.80 -1.70 -12.62
N LYS A 282 -21.62 -2.98 -12.98
CA LYS A 282 -22.14 -3.58 -14.22
C LYS A 282 -21.65 -2.86 -15.49
N GLU A 283 -22.44 -2.96 -16.57
CA GLU A 283 -22.12 -2.41 -17.90
C GLU A 283 -22.80 -1.05 -18.10
N ASN A 284 -22.28 -0.26 -19.05
CA ASN A 284 -22.95 0.94 -19.53
C ASN A 284 -24.00 0.59 -20.61
N GLU A 285 -24.68 1.60 -21.17
CA GLU A 285 -25.71 1.41 -22.23
C GLU A 285 -25.14 0.76 -23.50
N ASP A 286 -23.85 0.89 -23.77
CA ASP A 286 -23.17 0.30 -24.93
C ASP A 286 -22.62 -1.12 -24.64
N GLY A 287 -22.81 -1.64 -23.43
CA GLY A 287 -22.32 -2.96 -22.97
C GLY A 287 -20.85 -2.99 -22.61
N GLU A 288 -20.22 -1.84 -22.40
CA GLU A 288 -18.83 -1.76 -21.97
C GLU A 288 -18.70 -1.99 -20.45
N LYS A 289 -17.61 -2.63 -20.04
CA LYS A 289 -17.28 -2.95 -18.65
C LYS A 289 -16.21 -2.00 -18.13
N ARG A 290 -16.41 -1.45 -16.95
CA ARG A 290 -15.39 -0.64 -16.25
C ARG A 290 -14.43 -1.56 -15.52
N MET A 291 -13.39 -2.03 -16.23
CA MET A 291 -12.44 -3.02 -15.69
C MET A 291 -11.43 -2.41 -14.73
N LEU A 292 -11.07 -1.14 -14.94
CA LEU A 292 -10.16 -0.37 -14.08
C LEU A 292 -10.91 0.81 -13.43
N PRO A 293 -10.54 1.19 -12.19
CA PRO A 293 -11.03 2.42 -11.56
C PRO A 293 -10.37 3.66 -12.18
N ASP A 294 -10.72 4.83 -11.67
CA ASP A 294 -10.02 6.10 -11.88
C ASP A 294 -9.55 6.60 -10.51
N ALA A 295 -8.39 7.23 -10.42
CA ALA A 295 -7.88 7.75 -9.16
C ALA A 295 -8.84 8.73 -8.49
N LEU A 296 -9.66 9.44 -9.29
CA LEU A 296 -10.71 10.35 -8.80
C LEU A 296 -11.83 9.65 -8.03
N ASP A 297 -11.99 8.33 -8.15
CA ASP A 297 -12.97 7.57 -7.38
C ASP A 297 -12.74 7.72 -5.86
N VAL A 298 -11.48 7.78 -5.42
CA VAL A 298 -11.13 7.93 -4.01
C VAL A 298 -11.55 9.29 -3.46
N PRO A 299 -11.12 10.45 -3.99
CA PRO A 299 -11.58 11.73 -3.50
C PRO A 299 -13.08 11.96 -3.69
N ALA A 300 -13.71 11.41 -4.73
CA ALA A 300 -15.17 11.48 -4.89
C ALA A 300 -15.90 10.73 -3.77
N ALA A 301 -15.48 9.51 -3.42
CA ALA A 301 -16.03 8.75 -2.30
C ALA A 301 -15.78 9.44 -0.95
N LEU A 302 -14.66 10.17 -0.79
CA LEU A 302 -14.36 11.00 0.37
C LEU A 302 -15.13 12.34 0.41
N GLY A 303 -15.99 12.60 -0.59
CA GLY A 303 -16.91 13.73 -0.62
C GLY A 303 -16.46 14.92 -1.47
N SER A 304 -15.46 14.78 -2.32
CA SER A 304 -15.05 15.82 -3.28
C SER A 304 -16.10 15.99 -4.38
N ARG A 305 -16.79 17.13 -4.39
CA ARG A 305 -17.72 17.47 -5.48
C ARG A 305 -17.02 17.70 -6.80
N THR A 306 -15.82 18.29 -6.77
CA THR A 306 -15.03 18.53 -7.97
C THR A 306 -14.62 17.21 -8.64
N ALA A 307 -14.19 16.20 -7.87
CA ALA A 307 -13.89 14.87 -8.42
C ALA A 307 -15.14 14.18 -8.97
N GLU A 308 -16.28 14.26 -8.26
CA GLU A 308 -17.56 13.71 -8.73
C GLU A 308 -18.03 14.36 -10.03
N GLU A 309 -17.91 15.69 -10.19
CA GLU A 309 -18.25 16.42 -11.40
C GLU A 309 -17.38 15.98 -12.59
N ILE A 310 -16.06 15.85 -12.41
CA ILE A 310 -15.13 15.38 -13.46
C ILE A 310 -15.47 13.94 -13.87
N LEU A 311 -15.65 13.03 -12.93
CA LEU A 311 -16.02 11.64 -13.20
C LEU A 311 -17.33 11.53 -13.96
N LYS A 312 -18.29 12.42 -13.68
CA LYS A 312 -19.59 12.43 -14.34
C LYS A 312 -19.58 13.08 -15.71
N ASP A 313 -19.03 14.30 -15.78
CA ASP A 313 -19.21 15.17 -16.95
C ASP A 313 -18.08 15.02 -17.97
N ASP A 314 -16.86 14.70 -17.54
CA ASP A 314 -15.67 14.58 -18.40
C ASP A 314 -15.32 13.11 -18.70
N LEU A 315 -15.46 12.20 -17.73
CA LEU A 315 -15.03 10.80 -17.84
C LEU A 315 -16.18 9.79 -18.04
N GLY A 316 -17.44 10.24 -17.92
CA GLY A 316 -18.61 9.42 -18.21
C GLY A 316 -18.85 8.24 -17.25
N ALA A 317 -18.20 8.20 -16.08
CA ALA A 317 -18.30 7.10 -15.12
C ALA A 317 -19.73 6.82 -14.65
N PHE A 318 -20.57 7.85 -14.64
CA PHE A 318 -22.00 7.75 -14.29
C PHE A 318 -22.87 7.07 -15.37
N GLY A 319 -22.30 6.71 -16.51
CA GLY A 319 -22.95 5.89 -17.55
C GLY A 319 -23.07 4.41 -17.18
N TYR A 320 -22.29 3.91 -16.21
CA TYR A 320 -22.40 2.53 -15.73
C TYR A 320 -23.58 2.37 -14.78
N GLU A 321 -24.33 1.26 -14.90
CA GLU A 321 -25.67 1.08 -14.31
C GLU A 321 -25.74 1.41 -12.80
N ASN A 322 -24.80 0.89 -12.01
CA ASN A 322 -24.83 1.04 -10.54
C ASN A 322 -23.81 2.06 -10.01
N TYR A 323 -23.01 2.71 -10.84
CA TYR A 323 -21.92 3.57 -10.40
C TYR A 323 -22.39 4.69 -9.45
N ALA A 324 -23.41 5.44 -9.84
CA ALA A 324 -23.94 6.56 -9.05
C ALA A 324 -24.52 6.11 -7.69
N GLU A 325 -25.18 4.94 -7.65
CA GLU A 325 -25.74 4.39 -6.41
C GLU A 325 -24.62 3.93 -5.47
N ASN A 326 -23.62 3.20 -6.01
CA ASN A 326 -22.49 2.69 -5.24
C ASN A 326 -21.65 3.86 -4.68
N LEU A 327 -21.34 4.87 -5.50
CA LEU A 327 -20.60 6.05 -5.02
C LEU A 327 -21.34 6.76 -3.89
N LYS A 328 -22.65 6.96 -4.03
CA LYS A 328 -23.48 7.59 -2.99
C LYS A 328 -23.51 6.77 -1.70
N LYS A 329 -23.54 5.45 -1.80
CA LYS A 329 -23.47 4.56 -0.64
C LYS A 329 -22.11 4.68 0.04
N LEU A 330 -21.02 4.63 -0.71
CA LEU A 330 -19.66 4.84 -0.19
C LEU A 330 -19.52 6.18 0.53
N GLN A 331 -20.01 7.27 -0.05
CA GLN A 331 -20.02 8.59 0.58
C GLN A 331 -20.78 8.59 1.92
N ALA A 332 -21.93 7.91 1.99
CA ALA A 332 -22.71 7.81 3.22
C ALA A 332 -22.01 6.97 4.30
N ASP A 333 -21.46 5.82 3.92
CA ASP A 333 -20.74 4.91 4.82
C ASP A 333 -19.48 5.59 5.39
N ILE A 334 -18.66 6.19 4.53
CA ILE A 334 -17.45 6.94 4.90
C ILE A 334 -17.80 8.18 5.75
N GLY A 335 -18.86 8.90 5.36
CA GLY A 335 -19.31 10.09 6.09
C GLY A 335 -19.86 9.80 7.48
N SER A 336 -20.35 8.58 7.73
CA SER A 336 -20.84 8.11 9.02
C SER A 336 -19.80 7.34 9.86
N ALA A 337 -18.61 7.10 9.30
CA ALA A 337 -17.54 6.38 9.98
C ALA A 337 -17.13 7.10 11.27
N PRO A 338 -16.93 6.39 12.39
CA PRO A 338 -16.45 6.97 13.64
C PRO A 338 -15.11 7.68 13.44
N GLU A 339 -14.88 8.78 14.16
CA GLU A 339 -13.64 9.55 14.02
C GLU A 339 -12.42 8.69 14.38
N GLU A 340 -12.54 7.79 15.33
CA GLU A 340 -11.50 6.87 15.77
C GLU A 340 -11.00 5.95 14.64
N SER A 341 -11.87 5.59 13.69
CA SER A 341 -11.49 4.74 12.55
C SER A 341 -10.44 5.37 11.65
N TRP A 342 -10.38 6.70 11.60
CA TRP A 342 -9.37 7.44 10.85
C TRP A 342 -7.98 7.47 11.50
N TYR A 343 -7.87 6.98 12.72
CA TYR A 343 -6.61 6.87 13.47
C TYR A 343 -6.25 5.42 13.78
N ALA A 344 -6.94 4.45 13.16
CA ALA A 344 -6.70 3.02 13.36
C ALA A 344 -5.35 2.56 12.78
N SER A 345 -4.83 3.26 11.79
CA SER A 345 -3.50 3.04 11.20
C SER A 345 -2.92 4.37 10.72
N LEU A 346 -1.61 4.38 10.43
CA LEU A 346 -0.97 5.55 9.84
C LEU A 346 -1.51 5.82 8.41
N TYR A 347 -1.86 4.77 7.67
CA TYR A 347 -2.50 4.87 6.36
C TYR A 347 -3.82 5.68 6.40
N SER A 348 -4.74 5.29 7.26
CA SER A 348 -6.01 6.02 7.42
C SER A 348 -5.80 7.42 7.99
N GLY A 349 -4.83 7.62 8.90
CA GLY A 349 -4.42 8.93 9.41
C GLY A 349 -3.89 9.86 8.32
N TRP A 350 -3.13 9.32 7.37
CA TRP A 350 -2.64 10.08 6.22
C TRP A 350 -3.79 10.53 5.31
N LEU A 351 -4.68 9.63 4.89
CA LEU A 351 -5.86 9.99 4.12
C LEU A 351 -6.73 11.03 4.85
N ASN A 352 -6.92 10.88 6.16
CA ASN A 352 -7.65 11.85 6.97
C ASN A 352 -6.98 13.24 6.97
N THR A 353 -5.65 13.29 6.94
CA THR A 353 -4.89 14.55 6.85
C THR A 353 -5.15 15.27 5.52
N LEU A 354 -5.34 14.53 4.43
CA LEU A 354 -5.57 15.09 3.10
C LEU A 354 -7.03 15.52 2.86
N ARG A 355 -8.01 14.94 3.55
CA ARG A 355 -9.46 15.21 3.35
C ARG A 355 -9.84 16.68 3.31
N PRO A 356 -9.30 17.59 4.15
CA PRO A 356 -9.65 19.01 4.07
C PRO A 356 -9.27 19.71 2.76
N LEU A 357 -8.37 19.14 1.95
CA LEU A 357 -8.05 19.65 0.60
C LEU A 357 -9.23 19.49 -0.37
N LEU A 358 -10.12 18.53 -0.12
CA LEU A 358 -11.27 18.19 -0.96
C LEU A 358 -12.49 19.09 -0.69
N GLU A 359 -12.45 19.87 0.37
CA GLU A 359 -13.56 20.73 0.79
C GLU A 359 -13.59 22.03 -0.01
N ASP A 360 -14.77 22.45 -0.46
CA ASP A 360 -14.97 23.76 -1.06
C ASP A 360 -14.68 24.88 -0.06
N LYS A 361 -13.80 25.80 -0.41
CA LYS A 361 -13.47 26.96 0.42
C LYS A 361 -14.38 28.15 0.07
N GLY A 362 -15.16 28.60 1.04
CA GLY A 362 -16.12 29.68 0.90
C GLY A 362 -15.63 31.01 1.49
N LYS A 363 -16.57 31.88 1.86
CA LYS A 363 -16.26 33.15 2.54
C LYS A 363 -15.43 32.91 3.79
N GLY A 364 -14.39 33.68 3.99
CA GLY A 364 -13.43 33.54 5.08
C GLY A 364 -12.09 32.97 4.64
N TYR A 365 -12.04 32.43 3.44
CA TYR A 365 -10.78 32.04 2.78
C TYR A 365 -10.35 33.08 1.76
N PRO A 366 -9.05 33.18 1.41
CA PRO A 366 -8.57 34.04 0.35
C PRO A 366 -9.28 33.81 -0.98
N MET A 367 -9.41 34.86 -1.80
CA MET A 367 -10.16 34.75 -3.05
C MET A 367 -9.60 33.70 -4.02
N PHE A 368 -8.30 33.49 -4.05
CA PHE A 368 -7.69 32.49 -4.93
C PHE A 368 -8.13 31.07 -4.56
N MET A 369 -8.44 30.79 -3.28
CA MET A 369 -8.90 29.48 -2.82
C MET A 369 -10.39 29.21 -3.10
N GLN A 370 -11.17 30.22 -3.48
CA GLN A 370 -12.62 30.09 -3.70
C GLN A 370 -12.99 29.70 -5.14
N GLY A 371 -12.01 29.67 -6.07
CA GLY A 371 -12.21 29.43 -7.50
C GLY A 371 -12.07 27.95 -7.90
N GLU A 372 -12.70 27.56 -9.02
CA GLU A 372 -12.64 26.19 -9.56
C GLU A 372 -11.21 25.72 -9.86
N LYS A 373 -10.33 26.62 -10.33
CA LYS A 373 -8.92 26.29 -10.60
C LYS A 373 -8.19 25.85 -9.33
N TRP A 374 -8.48 26.50 -8.19
CA TRP A 374 -7.87 26.14 -6.92
C TRP A 374 -8.39 24.79 -6.38
N LYS A 375 -9.67 24.51 -6.58
CA LYS A 375 -10.25 23.20 -6.22
C LYS A 375 -9.56 22.07 -6.98
N LYS A 376 -9.37 22.24 -8.29
CA LYS A 376 -8.63 21.27 -9.13
C LYS A 376 -7.16 21.14 -8.72
N LYS A 377 -6.47 22.25 -8.42
CA LYS A 377 -5.10 22.23 -7.84
C LYS A 377 -5.04 21.48 -6.53
N SER A 378 -6.00 21.71 -5.64
CA SER A 378 -6.07 21.01 -4.36
C SER A 378 -6.38 19.52 -4.53
N LEU A 379 -7.21 19.17 -5.51
CA LEU A 379 -7.49 17.79 -5.90
C LEU A 379 -6.22 17.11 -6.45
N GLU A 380 -5.44 17.78 -7.30
CA GLU A 380 -4.14 17.28 -7.77
C GLU A 380 -3.15 17.10 -6.60
N SER A 381 -3.11 18.03 -5.65
CA SER A 381 -2.28 17.89 -4.45
C SER A 381 -2.72 16.72 -3.56
N PHE A 382 -4.01 16.44 -3.48
CA PHE A 382 -4.55 15.25 -2.82
C PHE A 382 -4.05 13.98 -3.52
N LEU A 383 -4.23 13.90 -4.85
CA LEU A 383 -3.85 12.73 -5.64
C LEU A 383 -2.34 12.48 -5.63
N GLY A 384 -1.51 13.52 -5.74
CA GLY A 384 -0.06 13.38 -5.64
C GLY A 384 0.36 12.78 -4.30
N SER A 385 -0.15 13.30 -3.18
CA SER A 385 0.16 12.75 -1.86
C SER A 385 -0.52 11.40 -1.59
N TYR A 386 -1.67 11.13 -2.18
CA TYR A 386 -2.30 9.80 -2.16
C TYR A 386 -1.46 8.78 -2.93
N THR A 387 -0.90 9.18 -4.05
CA THR A 387 0.03 8.37 -4.82
C THR A 387 1.26 8.04 -3.95
N GLU A 388 1.86 8.98 -3.21
CA GLU A 388 2.94 8.73 -2.24
C GLU A 388 2.55 7.71 -1.17
N LEU A 389 1.35 7.80 -0.62
CA LEU A 389 0.84 6.83 0.35
C LEU A 389 0.77 5.42 -0.23
N LYS A 390 0.29 5.28 -1.46
CA LYS A 390 0.20 3.99 -2.17
C LYS A 390 1.58 3.38 -2.41
N HIS A 391 2.58 4.20 -2.70
CA HIS A 391 3.96 3.77 -2.89
C HIS A 391 4.59 3.24 -1.61
N ASP A 392 4.56 3.98 -0.54
CA ASP A 392 5.21 3.61 0.72
C ASP A 392 4.63 2.33 1.33
N THR A 393 3.48 1.92 0.83
CA THR A 393 2.76 0.77 1.35
C THR A 393 2.57 -0.34 0.31
N VAL A 394 3.41 -0.38 -0.74
CA VAL A 394 3.26 -1.27 -1.90
C VAL A 394 3.31 -2.75 -1.58
N LEU A 395 4.13 -3.15 -0.64
CA LEU A 395 4.15 -4.53 -0.18
C LEU A 395 2.86 -4.87 0.55
N TYR A 396 2.31 -3.90 1.24
CA TYR A 396 1.12 -4.01 2.06
C TYR A 396 -0.08 -3.35 1.40
N SER A 397 0.18 -2.26 0.67
CA SER A 397 -0.74 -1.46 -0.14
C SER A 397 0.12 -0.58 -1.05
N LYS A 398 -0.15 -0.06 -2.17
CA LYS A 398 0.76 0.43 -3.21
C LYS A 398 1.08 1.95 -3.17
N GLN A 399 2.11 2.42 -3.55
CA GLN A 399 3.35 3.18 -3.61
C GLN A 399 3.33 4.66 -4.04
N VAL A 400 4.36 5.54 -3.82
CA VAL A 400 5.02 6.58 -4.63
C VAL A 400 5.94 7.62 -3.98
N MET A 401 6.86 8.35 -4.72
CA MET A 401 7.83 9.34 -4.26
C MET A 401 8.00 10.60 -5.13
N ALA A 402 8.44 11.77 -4.62
CA ALA A 402 8.84 12.98 -5.35
C ALA A 402 9.82 13.91 -4.64
N GLU A 403 10.60 14.76 -5.38
CA GLU A 403 11.69 15.59 -4.85
C GLU A 403 11.84 17.00 -5.44
N MET A 404 12.64 17.90 -4.78
CA MET A 404 12.99 19.23 -5.26
C MET A 404 14.43 19.66 -4.95
N GLY A 405 15.02 20.48 -5.83
CA GLY A 405 16.29 21.18 -5.65
C GLY A 405 16.14 22.71 -5.74
N GLY A 406 16.99 23.48 -5.05
CA GLY A 406 16.94 24.94 -4.97
C GLY A 406 18.26 25.64 -5.34
N GLY A 407 18.17 26.89 -5.79
CA GLY A 407 19.26 27.77 -6.11
C GLY A 407 19.12 29.16 -5.44
N TYR A 408 20.23 29.83 -5.18
CA TYR A 408 20.29 31.11 -4.47
C TYR A 408 20.24 32.31 -5.43
N GLU A 409 19.43 33.33 -5.10
CA GLU A 409 19.52 34.70 -5.61
C GLU A 409 19.22 35.72 -4.50
N GLU A 410 19.69 37.01 -4.70
CA GLU A 410 19.71 38.09 -3.72
C GLU A 410 18.33 38.52 -3.20
N GLU A 411 18.27 38.86 -1.90
CA GLU A 411 17.07 39.08 -1.10
C GLU A 411 16.25 40.34 -1.43
N PRO A 412 15.06 40.20 -2.07
CA PRO A 412 14.00 41.17 -1.86
C PRO A 412 13.27 40.84 -0.54
N ASP A 413 12.44 41.80 -0.05
CA ASP A 413 11.52 41.54 1.10
C ASP A 413 10.82 40.19 0.96
N ASP A 414 11.33 39.19 1.67
CA ASP A 414 11.07 37.76 1.53
C ASP A 414 9.94 37.24 2.44
N ARG A 415 9.08 38.15 2.95
CA ARG A 415 7.91 37.74 3.73
C ARG A 415 6.97 36.87 2.90
N GLY A 416 7.01 35.57 3.17
CA GLY A 416 6.22 34.55 2.49
C GLY A 416 4.79 34.47 3.00
N TYR A 417 4.06 33.44 2.52
CA TYR A 417 2.68 33.17 2.86
C TYR A 417 2.46 31.65 2.95
N VAL A 418 1.70 31.18 3.92
CA VAL A 418 1.34 29.78 4.08
C VAL A 418 -0.03 29.52 3.46
N GLU A 419 -0.20 28.46 2.68
CA GLU A 419 -1.55 28.06 2.25
C GLU A 419 -2.43 27.78 3.49
N PRO A 420 -3.52 28.56 3.72
CA PRO A 420 -4.22 28.50 5.00
C PRO A 420 -5.18 27.29 5.08
N TYR A 421 -4.60 26.13 5.35
CA TYR A 421 -5.31 24.88 5.64
C TYR A 421 -5.08 24.43 7.10
N PRO A 422 -5.55 25.18 8.12
CA PRO A 422 -5.23 24.89 9.53
C PRO A 422 -5.62 23.46 9.96
N LEU A 423 -6.68 22.90 9.39
CA LEU A 423 -7.11 21.53 9.69
C LEU A 423 -6.18 20.46 9.09
N VAL A 424 -5.57 20.71 7.94
CA VAL A 424 -4.53 19.83 7.37
C VAL A 424 -3.35 19.76 8.33
N TYR A 425 -2.85 20.91 8.78
CA TYR A 425 -1.71 20.98 9.70
C TYR A 425 -2.01 20.38 11.07
N ALA A 426 -3.23 20.59 11.59
CA ALA A 426 -3.66 19.98 12.85
C ALA A 426 -3.67 18.45 12.76
N ARG A 427 -4.22 17.89 11.67
CA ARG A 427 -4.26 16.43 11.46
C ARG A 427 -2.88 15.86 11.17
N PHE A 428 -2.04 16.59 10.45
CA PHE A 428 -0.64 16.20 10.22
C PHE A 428 0.15 16.11 11.54
N LYS A 429 -0.05 17.07 12.46
CA LYS A 429 0.54 16.98 13.80
C LYS A 429 0.13 15.69 14.51
N VAL A 430 -1.17 15.35 14.50
CA VAL A 430 -1.67 14.10 15.10
C VAL A 430 -1.09 12.86 14.44
N LEU A 431 -0.93 12.88 13.11
CA LEU A 431 -0.29 11.79 12.37
C LEU A 431 1.17 11.57 12.80
N ALA A 432 1.95 12.65 12.93
CA ALA A 432 3.34 12.58 13.40
C ALA A 432 3.44 12.14 14.88
N GLU A 433 2.51 12.60 15.74
CA GLU A 433 2.39 12.13 17.13
C GLU A 433 2.04 10.64 17.20
N GLY A 434 1.10 10.19 16.38
CA GLY A 434 0.70 8.78 16.26
C GLY A 434 1.86 7.90 15.83
N THR A 435 2.65 8.35 14.84
CA THR A 435 3.86 7.66 14.38
C THR A 435 4.85 7.47 15.52
N ALA A 436 5.19 8.54 16.24
CA ALA A 436 6.13 8.46 17.37
C ALA A 436 5.61 7.53 18.48
N SER A 437 4.34 7.66 18.85
CA SER A 437 3.73 6.86 19.92
C SER A 437 3.66 5.38 19.58
N GLY A 438 3.33 5.04 18.34
CA GLY A 438 3.28 3.65 17.88
C GLY A 438 4.67 3.02 17.84
N LEU A 439 5.67 3.71 17.29
CA LEU A 439 7.06 3.25 17.31
C LEU A 439 7.60 3.08 18.73
N GLU A 440 7.27 3.98 19.67
CA GLU A 440 7.62 3.85 21.08
C GLU A 440 6.94 2.62 21.70
N HIS A 441 5.66 2.36 21.39
CA HIS A 441 4.93 1.18 21.86
C HIS A 441 5.60 -0.12 21.41
N PHE A 442 6.05 -0.19 20.17
CA PHE A 442 6.77 -1.35 19.64
C PHE A 442 8.25 -1.41 20.07
N GLY A 443 8.77 -0.40 20.76
CA GLY A 443 10.20 -0.32 21.14
C GLY A 443 11.13 -0.04 19.95
N MET A 444 10.61 0.49 18.85
CA MET A 444 11.31 0.77 17.58
C MET A 444 11.64 2.26 17.40
N LEU A 445 11.29 3.12 18.37
CA LEU A 445 11.55 4.55 18.29
C LEU A 445 13.00 4.86 18.69
N SER A 446 13.86 5.14 17.72
CA SER A 446 15.21 5.62 17.98
C SER A 446 15.20 7.05 18.57
N SER A 447 16.31 7.47 19.19
CA SER A 447 16.45 8.84 19.70
C SER A 447 16.39 9.90 18.61
N ASP A 448 16.91 9.58 17.42
CA ASP A 448 16.88 10.46 16.26
C ASP A 448 15.47 10.54 15.68
N ALA A 449 14.79 9.42 15.48
CA ALA A 449 13.41 9.41 15.04
C ALA A 449 12.48 10.15 16.01
N LYS A 450 12.69 10.03 17.32
CA LYS A 450 11.93 10.77 18.32
C LYS A 450 12.12 12.30 18.20
N ARG A 451 13.37 12.74 18.00
CA ARG A 451 13.70 14.15 17.79
C ARG A 451 13.02 14.68 16.52
N ASP A 452 13.15 13.96 15.41
CA ASP A 452 12.72 14.40 14.10
C ASP A 452 11.19 14.39 13.97
N LEU A 453 10.51 13.38 14.47
CA LEU A 453 9.04 13.37 14.58
C LEU A 453 8.54 14.50 15.49
N GLY A 454 9.25 14.81 16.60
CA GLY A 454 8.93 15.98 17.44
C GLY A 454 9.07 17.30 16.66
N ARG A 455 10.11 17.44 15.84
CA ARG A 455 10.30 18.61 14.96
C ARG A 455 9.17 18.75 13.93
N LEU A 456 8.75 17.66 13.30
CA LEU A 456 7.59 17.67 12.39
C LEU A 456 6.30 18.13 13.08
N GLN A 457 6.08 17.71 14.33
CA GLN A 457 4.92 18.13 15.14
C GLN A 457 4.97 19.64 15.42
N GLU A 458 6.11 20.18 15.80
CA GLU A 458 6.31 21.61 16.08
C GLU A 458 6.11 22.44 14.80
N MET A 459 6.68 21.99 13.66
CA MET A 459 6.49 22.64 12.37
C MET A 459 5.01 22.67 11.95
N ALA A 460 4.31 21.55 12.10
CA ALA A 460 2.88 21.46 11.81
C ALA A 460 2.05 22.40 12.66
N ASP A 461 2.35 22.50 13.96
CA ASP A 461 1.63 23.43 14.85
C ASP A 461 1.90 24.90 14.51
N THR A 462 3.15 25.24 14.13
CA THR A 462 3.51 26.58 13.68
C THR A 462 2.74 26.95 12.39
N LEU A 463 2.72 26.07 11.39
CA LEU A 463 1.95 26.25 10.16
C LEU A 463 0.45 26.42 10.43
N ARG A 464 -0.11 25.66 11.37
CA ARG A 464 -1.49 25.79 11.79
C ARG A 464 -1.78 27.18 12.38
N VAL A 465 -0.94 27.63 13.30
CA VAL A 465 -1.08 28.96 13.95
C VAL A 465 -0.97 30.08 12.92
N ILE A 466 0.03 30.04 12.03
CA ILE A 466 0.19 31.01 10.94
C ILE A 466 -1.07 31.04 10.07
N SER A 467 -1.54 29.87 9.61
CA SER A 467 -2.75 29.75 8.78
C SER A 467 -4.01 30.33 9.47
N GLU A 468 -4.17 30.12 10.78
CA GLU A 468 -5.28 30.69 11.53
C GLU A 468 -5.22 32.22 11.62
N LYS A 469 -4.00 32.81 11.71
CA LYS A 469 -3.80 34.25 11.70
C LYS A 469 -4.08 34.84 10.32
N GLU A 470 -3.57 34.20 9.25
CA GLU A 470 -3.81 34.63 7.88
C GLU A 470 -5.31 34.64 7.53
N LEU A 471 -6.09 33.64 7.98
CA LEU A 471 -7.54 33.60 7.80
C LEU A 471 -8.28 34.70 8.60
N LYS A 472 -7.67 35.30 9.62
CA LYS A 472 -8.23 36.37 10.45
C LYS A 472 -7.70 37.76 10.10
N ASP A 473 -6.87 37.88 9.05
CA ASP A 473 -6.12 39.10 8.71
C ASP A 473 -5.25 39.61 9.88
N GLU A 474 -4.75 38.73 10.75
CA GLU A 474 -3.84 39.04 11.85
C GLU A 474 -2.40 39.11 11.32
N VAL A 475 -1.65 40.14 11.75
CA VAL A 475 -0.24 40.30 11.36
C VAL A 475 0.61 39.23 11.99
N LEU A 476 1.46 38.58 11.19
CA LEU A 476 2.43 37.61 11.68
C LEU A 476 3.58 38.32 12.41
N SER A 477 4.15 37.64 13.40
CA SER A 477 5.37 38.10 14.09
C SER A 477 6.61 37.93 13.20
N ASP A 478 7.69 38.61 13.56
CA ASP A 478 8.98 38.44 12.87
C ASP A 478 9.47 36.99 12.94
N ASP A 479 9.27 36.28 14.06
CA ASP A 479 9.63 34.88 14.22
C ASP A 479 8.81 33.95 13.28
N GLU A 480 7.53 34.28 13.05
CA GLU A 480 6.67 33.52 12.12
C GLU A 480 7.07 33.75 10.66
N TYR A 481 7.44 34.98 10.29
CA TYR A 481 8.02 35.25 8.97
C TYR A 481 9.39 34.59 8.80
N GLU A 482 10.24 34.59 9.84
CA GLU A 482 11.53 33.88 9.81
C GLU A 482 11.32 32.38 9.63
N PHE A 483 10.31 31.78 10.30
CA PHE A 483 9.97 30.37 10.11
C PHE A 483 9.56 30.08 8.65
N ILE A 484 8.73 30.92 8.03
CA ILE A 484 8.36 30.77 6.62
C ILE A 484 9.60 30.83 5.73
N ARG A 485 10.52 31.77 6.00
CA ARG A 485 11.74 31.98 5.23
C ARG A 485 12.68 30.78 5.27
N ILE A 486 12.86 30.16 6.44
CA ILE A 486 13.78 29.02 6.61
C ILE A 486 13.11 27.67 6.34
N TYR A 487 11.82 27.64 6.04
CA TYR A 487 11.02 26.41 5.92
C TYR A 487 11.61 25.43 4.91
N GLY A 488 12.18 25.91 3.80
CA GLY A 488 12.86 25.07 2.81
C GLY A 488 14.01 24.27 3.40
N GLY A 489 14.89 24.95 4.19
CA GLY A 489 16.00 24.29 4.88
C GLY A 489 15.53 23.30 5.98
N GLU A 490 14.38 23.61 6.63
CA GLU A 490 13.78 22.70 7.61
C GLU A 490 13.32 21.38 7.00
N ILE A 491 12.71 21.41 5.81
CA ILE A 491 12.26 20.20 5.12
C ILE A 491 13.41 19.42 4.48
N GLU A 492 14.46 20.12 4.00
CA GLU A 492 15.67 19.49 3.45
C GLU A 492 16.38 18.59 4.47
N HIS A 493 16.36 18.96 5.76
CA HIS A 493 16.91 18.13 6.82
C HIS A 493 16.32 16.72 6.82
N PHE A 494 15.00 16.56 6.67
CA PHE A 494 14.35 15.24 6.67
C PHE A 494 14.72 14.40 5.45
N TRP A 495 14.89 15.05 4.30
CA TRP A 495 15.39 14.41 3.10
C TRP A 495 16.83 13.90 3.30
N GLN A 496 17.71 14.73 3.88
CA GLN A 496 19.08 14.31 4.20
C GLN A 496 19.12 13.15 5.20
N GLU A 497 18.33 13.20 6.27
CA GLU A 497 18.25 12.11 7.24
C GLU A 497 17.74 10.81 6.62
N ALA A 498 16.81 10.88 5.68
CA ALA A 498 16.23 9.70 5.05
C ALA A 498 17.18 8.97 4.10
N TYR A 499 18.12 9.67 3.48
CA TYR A 499 18.98 9.10 2.44
C TYR A 499 20.48 9.06 2.79
N LYS A 500 20.90 9.64 3.92
CA LYS A 500 22.32 9.72 4.31
C LYS A 500 23.04 8.37 4.36
N ASP A 501 22.33 7.29 4.65
CA ASP A 501 22.90 5.94 4.78
C ASP A 501 22.97 5.21 3.42
N GLU A 502 22.32 5.73 2.37
CA GLU A 502 22.33 5.22 1.00
C GLU A 502 23.24 6.04 0.09
N ALA A 503 23.55 7.29 0.46
CA ALA A 503 24.34 8.19 -0.35
C ALA A 503 25.82 7.79 -0.44
N GLU A 504 26.43 7.93 -1.61
CA GLU A 504 27.87 7.72 -1.78
C GLU A 504 28.71 8.66 -0.89
N ASP A 505 28.31 9.94 -0.80
CA ASP A 505 28.85 10.92 0.14
C ASP A 505 27.70 11.72 0.81
N PRO A 506 27.37 11.42 2.08
CA PRO A 506 26.29 12.09 2.80
C PRO A 506 26.42 13.63 2.91
N LYS A 507 27.56 14.20 2.55
CA LYS A 507 27.80 15.64 2.59
C LYS A 507 27.49 16.34 1.25
N TYR A 508 27.37 15.59 0.18
CA TYR A 508 27.21 16.12 -1.18
C TYR A 508 26.06 15.46 -1.92
N MET A 509 25.05 15.01 -1.18
CA MET A 509 23.82 14.43 -1.74
C MET A 509 23.16 15.38 -2.72
N THR A 510 22.66 14.85 -3.82
CA THR A 510 21.99 15.63 -4.87
C THR A 510 20.63 15.04 -5.20
N SER A 511 19.75 15.86 -5.72
CA SER A 511 18.46 15.44 -6.24
C SER A 511 18.56 14.51 -7.47
N ARG A 512 19.72 14.43 -8.11
CA ARG A 512 19.97 13.43 -9.15
C ARG A 512 20.20 12.04 -8.61
N GLU A 513 20.92 11.93 -7.49
CA GLU A 513 21.19 10.66 -6.80
C GLU A 513 19.91 10.06 -6.21
N PHE A 514 19.03 10.93 -5.68
CA PHE A 514 17.75 10.55 -5.11
C PHE A 514 16.61 11.35 -5.78
N PRO A 515 16.27 11.00 -7.02
CA PRO A 515 15.23 11.74 -7.76
C PRO A 515 13.85 11.44 -7.19
N ALA A 516 13.03 12.42 -7.30
CA ALA A 516 11.72 12.53 -6.73
C ALA A 516 10.59 11.80 -7.45
N PRO A 517 10.48 11.84 -8.79
CA PRO A 517 9.38 11.23 -9.49
C PRO A 517 9.35 9.72 -9.33
N LEU A 518 8.13 9.17 -9.48
CA LEU A 518 7.88 7.76 -9.23
C LEU A 518 6.50 7.33 -9.69
N VAL A 519 6.29 6.00 -9.74
CA VAL A 519 5.13 5.37 -10.33
C VAL A 519 4.59 4.24 -9.45
N VAL A 520 3.29 3.98 -9.48
CA VAL A 520 2.66 2.88 -8.76
C VAL A 520 1.48 2.31 -9.51
N ASP A 521 1.40 1.01 -9.57
CA ASP A 521 0.20 0.29 -9.99
C ASP A 521 -0.84 0.24 -8.85
N VAL A 522 -2.07 0.57 -9.15
CA VAL A 522 -3.15 0.64 -8.15
C VAL A 522 -4.30 -0.31 -8.42
N ALA A 523 -4.45 -0.78 -9.64
CA ALA A 523 -5.48 -1.73 -10.02
C ALA A 523 -5.03 -2.55 -11.23
N THR A 524 -5.41 -3.83 -11.27
CA THR A 524 -5.11 -4.74 -12.38
C THR A 524 -6.39 -5.20 -13.06
N ASP A 525 -6.45 -5.07 -14.39
CA ASP A 525 -7.40 -5.76 -15.24
C ASP A 525 -6.80 -7.11 -15.65
N PRO A 526 -7.38 -8.25 -15.25
CA PRO A 526 -6.85 -9.57 -15.61
C PRO A 526 -6.86 -9.86 -17.12
N ASN A 527 -7.48 -9.00 -17.94
CA ASN A 527 -7.42 -9.10 -19.40
C ASN A 527 -6.10 -8.54 -19.98
N GLY A 528 -5.17 -8.08 -19.17
CA GLY A 528 -3.82 -7.76 -19.58
C GLY A 528 -3.37 -6.30 -19.42
N SER A 529 -4.03 -5.49 -18.59
CA SER A 529 -3.59 -4.12 -18.30
C SER A 529 -3.57 -3.79 -16.81
N VAL A 530 -2.76 -2.81 -16.45
CA VAL A 530 -2.62 -2.28 -15.11
C VAL A 530 -2.81 -0.76 -15.13
N LEU A 531 -3.52 -0.24 -14.14
CA LEU A 531 -3.63 1.20 -13.91
C LEU A 531 -2.45 1.66 -13.04
N GLU A 532 -1.71 2.61 -13.55
CA GLU A 532 -0.59 3.24 -12.85
C GLU A 532 -0.87 4.70 -12.56
N LEU A 533 -0.52 5.12 -11.35
CA LEU A 533 -0.48 6.51 -10.91
C LEU A 533 0.97 6.93 -10.77
N ALA A 534 1.28 8.17 -11.16
CA ALA A 534 2.64 8.65 -11.03
C ALA A 534 2.69 10.13 -10.62
N THR A 535 3.81 10.50 -9.99
CA THR A 535 4.18 11.91 -9.82
C THR A 535 5.35 12.24 -10.74
N GLY A 536 5.36 13.47 -11.27
CA GLY A 536 6.47 14.00 -12.01
C GLY A 536 7.26 15.03 -11.20
N ASN A 537 8.12 15.77 -11.86
CA ASN A 537 8.78 16.92 -11.26
C ASN A 537 7.76 17.91 -10.72
N PRO A 538 8.01 18.54 -9.55
CA PRO A 538 7.15 19.57 -9.00
C PRO A 538 6.91 20.71 -9.99
N ALA A 539 5.67 21.17 -10.09
CA ALA A 539 5.32 22.31 -10.92
C ALA A 539 5.39 23.62 -10.11
N LEU A 540 5.80 24.71 -10.77
CA LEU A 540 5.81 26.03 -10.15
C LEU A 540 4.38 26.53 -9.92
N LEU A 541 4.05 26.87 -8.69
CA LEU A 541 2.80 27.54 -8.31
C LEU A 541 3.05 29.04 -8.15
N THR A 542 2.24 29.88 -8.81
CA THR A 542 2.28 31.33 -8.65
C THR A 542 0.92 31.83 -8.18
N VAL A 543 0.89 32.55 -7.06
CA VAL A 543 -0.35 33.01 -6.40
C VAL A 543 -0.22 34.47 -5.96
N ILE A 544 -1.33 35.23 -6.05
CA ILE A 544 -1.41 36.56 -5.48
C ILE A 544 -1.98 36.45 -4.06
N VAL A 545 -1.20 36.81 -3.06
CA VAL A 545 -1.50 36.68 -1.64
C VAL A 545 -1.48 38.02 -0.92
N PRO A 546 -2.30 38.22 0.12
CA PRO A 546 -2.23 39.37 1.00
C PRO A 546 -1.14 39.17 2.08
N VAL A 547 -0.17 40.05 2.14
CA VAL A 547 0.85 40.08 3.19
C VAL A 547 0.89 41.48 3.77
N ASP A 548 0.62 41.64 5.05
CA ASP A 548 0.58 42.95 5.76
C ASP A 548 -0.25 44.02 5.03
N GLY A 549 -1.46 43.66 4.57
CA GLY A 549 -2.34 44.57 3.84
C GLY A 549 -1.86 44.96 2.41
N THR A 550 -0.82 44.34 1.90
CA THR A 550 -0.28 44.52 0.56
C THR A 550 -0.44 43.22 -0.25
N LEU A 551 -0.90 43.33 -1.50
CA LEU A 551 -0.93 42.17 -2.40
C LEU A 551 0.48 41.91 -2.94
N ARG A 552 0.91 40.65 -2.85
CA ARG A 552 2.21 40.19 -3.36
C ARG A 552 2.01 38.95 -4.25
N ILE A 553 2.98 38.71 -5.13
CA ILE A 553 3.11 37.47 -5.85
C ILE A 553 3.98 36.55 -4.99
N ALA A 554 3.42 35.43 -4.57
CA ALA A 554 4.15 34.36 -3.93
C ALA A 554 4.33 33.20 -4.91
N THR A 555 5.47 32.52 -4.80
CA THR A 555 5.79 31.33 -5.57
C THR A 555 5.97 30.15 -4.63
N GLY A 556 5.63 28.97 -5.12
CA GLY A 556 5.79 27.72 -4.40
C GLY A 556 5.80 26.55 -5.36
N ALA A 557 5.83 25.34 -4.82
CA ALA A 557 5.79 24.12 -5.60
C ALA A 557 4.46 23.36 -5.37
N VAL A 558 4.00 22.67 -6.40
CA VAL A 558 2.83 21.79 -6.35
C VAL A 558 3.15 20.47 -7.05
N TYR A 559 2.48 19.40 -6.62
CA TYR A 559 2.61 18.10 -7.29
C TYR A 559 2.29 18.19 -8.79
N SER A 560 2.95 17.35 -9.56
CA SER A 560 2.47 16.95 -10.89
C SER A 560 1.95 15.52 -10.79
N PHE A 561 0.74 15.28 -11.25
CA PHE A 561 0.08 14.01 -11.19
C PHE A 561 -0.15 13.45 -12.60
N TYR A 562 0.07 12.14 -12.75
CA TYR A 562 -0.18 11.37 -13.95
C TYR A 562 -1.02 10.15 -13.61
N GLU A 563 -1.85 9.73 -14.55
CA GLU A 563 -2.63 8.52 -14.50
C GLU A 563 -2.69 7.90 -15.88
N PHE A 564 -2.28 6.64 -16.01
CA PHE A 564 -2.21 5.95 -17.30
C PHE A 564 -2.30 4.45 -17.13
N THR A 565 -2.47 3.73 -18.23
CA THR A 565 -2.50 2.27 -18.24
C THR A 565 -1.29 1.71 -18.96
N GLN A 566 -0.76 0.59 -18.45
CA GLN A 566 0.31 -0.20 -19.06
C GLN A 566 -0.13 -1.65 -19.31
N PRO A 567 0.49 -2.38 -20.25
CA PRO A 567 0.38 -3.82 -20.31
C PRO A 567 0.86 -4.48 -19.01
N LEU A 568 0.25 -5.59 -18.64
CA LEU A 568 0.51 -6.27 -17.38
C LEU A 568 1.99 -6.68 -17.19
N ASP A 569 2.65 -7.09 -18.27
CA ASP A 569 4.07 -7.45 -18.33
C ASP A 569 5.03 -6.24 -18.37
N GLN A 570 4.49 -5.03 -18.46
CA GLN A 570 5.24 -3.78 -18.55
C GLN A 570 4.96 -2.84 -17.36
N ARG A 571 4.68 -3.41 -16.19
CA ARG A 571 4.60 -2.60 -14.96
C ARG A 571 5.88 -1.81 -14.76
N MET A 572 5.74 -0.49 -14.60
CA MET A 572 6.87 0.40 -14.46
C MET A 572 7.46 0.34 -13.04
N THR A 573 8.78 0.44 -12.98
CA THR A 573 9.51 0.76 -11.75
C THR A 573 9.77 2.26 -11.67
N ASP A 574 10.12 2.77 -10.50
CA ASP A 574 10.55 4.16 -10.33
C ASP A 574 11.70 4.53 -11.27
N HIS A 575 12.63 3.60 -11.47
CA HIS A 575 13.77 3.81 -12.37
C HIS A 575 13.29 4.00 -13.82
N GLU A 576 12.44 3.11 -14.33
CA GLU A 576 11.87 3.21 -15.69
C GLU A 576 11.06 4.49 -15.87
N TRP A 577 10.26 4.89 -14.86
CA TRP A 577 9.50 6.14 -14.90
C TRP A 577 10.40 7.39 -14.91
N ARG A 578 11.47 7.39 -14.12
CA ARG A 578 12.46 8.48 -14.09
C ARG A 578 13.17 8.63 -15.42
N ILE A 579 13.58 7.53 -16.05
CA ILE A 579 14.14 7.55 -17.41
C ILE A 579 13.13 8.15 -18.39
N ALA A 580 11.87 7.75 -18.37
CA ALA A 580 10.83 8.34 -19.22
C ALA A 580 10.68 9.85 -19.02
N LEU A 581 10.86 10.35 -17.80
CA LEU A 581 10.87 11.79 -17.48
C LEU A 581 12.19 12.52 -17.86
N GLY A 582 13.17 11.80 -18.44
CA GLY A 582 14.48 12.35 -18.76
C GLY A 582 15.41 12.50 -17.54
N ILE A 583 15.12 11.77 -16.46
CA ILE A 583 15.96 11.72 -15.25
C ILE A 583 16.63 10.36 -15.23
N ASP A 584 17.86 10.27 -15.71
CA ASP A 584 18.67 9.06 -15.61
C ASP A 584 19.61 9.19 -14.42
N PRO A 585 19.42 8.42 -13.33
CA PRO A 585 20.32 8.44 -12.18
C PRO A 585 21.70 7.86 -12.47
N ASP A 586 21.84 7.01 -13.50
CA ASP A 586 23.07 6.36 -13.90
C ASP A 586 23.85 7.16 -14.97
N ASP A 587 23.33 8.31 -15.39
CA ASP A 587 23.93 9.16 -16.42
C ASP A 587 25.21 9.84 -15.90
N ASP A 588 26.30 9.67 -16.65
CA ASP A 588 27.63 10.27 -16.42
C ASP A 588 27.70 11.80 -16.63
N GLY A 589 26.56 12.47 -16.82
CA GLY A 589 26.42 13.92 -16.95
C GLY A 589 26.19 14.41 -18.38
N GLU A 590 26.00 13.53 -19.34
CA GLU A 590 25.54 13.89 -20.68
C GLU A 590 23.99 13.94 -20.72
N TYR A 591 23.43 15.07 -21.09
CA TYR A 591 21.98 15.23 -21.26
C TYR A 591 21.50 14.46 -22.49
N HIS A 592 20.79 13.36 -22.30
CA HIS A 592 20.04 12.68 -23.34
C HIS A 592 18.67 13.35 -23.49
N TRP A 593 18.48 14.13 -24.56
CA TRP A 593 17.24 14.85 -24.88
C TRP A 593 16.20 14.00 -25.62
N GLU A 594 16.44 12.74 -25.84
CA GLU A 594 15.45 11.83 -26.42
C GLU A 594 14.45 11.44 -25.35
N GLN A 595 13.47 12.31 -25.10
CA GLN A 595 12.30 11.96 -24.28
C GLN A 595 11.51 10.89 -25.00
N GLU A 596 11.25 9.78 -24.34
CA GLU A 596 10.16 8.89 -24.73
C GLU A 596 8.83 9.67 -24.67
N GLU A 597 7.80 9.28 -25.45
CA GLU A 597 6.49 9.92 -25.38
C GLU A 597 5.90 9.68 -23.98
N LEU A 598 5.93 10.72 -23.14
CA LEU A 598 5.30 10.67 -21.81
C LEU A 598 3.80 10.49 -21.95
N PRO A 599 3.17 9.74 -21.03
CA PRO A 599 1.72 9.75 -20.91
C PRO A 599 1.21 11.17 -20.70
N ASP A 600 0.08 11.51 -21.32
CA ASP A 600 -0.58 12.79 -21.10
C ASP A 600 -1.01 12.91 -19.62
N LYS A 601 -0.88 14.11 -19.06
CA LYS A 601 -1.50 14.40 -17.76
C LYS A 601 -3.01 14.37 -17.89
N PRO A 602 -3.75 14.02 -16.82
CA PRO A 602 -5.21 14.01 -16.88
C PRO A 602 -5.76 15.36 -17.40
N ALA A 603 -6.60 15.31 -18.42
CA ALA A 603 -7.11 16.50 -19.15
C ALA A 603 -7.76 17.55 -18.24
N TRP A 604 -8.37 17.13 -17.13
CA TRP A 604 -8.95 18.06 -16.14
C TRP A 604 -7.92 18.99 -15.48
N THR A 605 -6.61 18.64 -15.52
CA THR A 605 -5.52 19.48 -14.97
C THR A 605 -5.15 20.64 -15.89
N GLU A 606 -5.41 20.55 -17.19
CA GLU A 606 -5.07 21.59 -18.18
C GLU A 606 -5.70 22.95 -17.86
N SER A 607 -6.90 22.96 -17.29
CA SER A 607 -7.69 24.17 -17.06
C SER A 607 -7.03 25.23 -16.14
N TYR A 608 -6.01 24.85 -15.36
CA TYR A 608 -5.31 25.74 -14.42
C TYR A 608 -3.79 25.74 -14.60
N ARG A 609 -3.24 24.84 -15.41
CA ARG A 609 -1.84 24.83 -15.77
C ARG A 609 -1.55 25.93 -16.79
N GLY A 610 -0.40 26.60 -16.68
CA GLY A 610 0.12 27.50 -17.68
C GLY A 610 1.23 26.80 -18.45
N TYR A 611 1.23 26.94 -19.75
CA TYR A 611 2.36 26.54 -20.59
C TYR A 611 3.19 27.79 -20.89
N TYR A 612 4.52 27.70 -20.77
CA TYR A 612 5.39 28.69 -21.38
C TYR A 612 5.42 28.34 -22.87
N GLU A 613 4.98 29.26 -23.73
CA GLU A 613 5.35 29.21 -25.14
C GLU A 613 6.82 29.68 -25.23
N ASP A 614 7.71 28.82 -25.69
CA ASP A 614 9.13 29.16 -25.97
C ASP A 614 9.27 30.19 -27.08
#